data_28ce63f73227879dd3049bb5fb29a2d2
#
_entry.id   28ce63f73227879dd3049bb5fb29a2d2
#
_cell.length_a   1.000
_cell.length_b   1.000
_cell.length_c   1.000
_cell.angle_alpha   90.00
_cell.angle_beta   90.00
_cell.angle_gamma   90.00
#
_symmetry.space_group_name_H-M   'P 1'
#
loop_
_entity.id
_entity.type
_entity.pdbx_description
1 polymer ?
#
loop_
_entity_poly.entity_id
_entity_poly.type
_entity_poly.pdbx_seq_one_letter_code
_entity_poly.pdbx_strand_id
1 'polypeptide(L)'
;VAVARSCGIRFRAAAMALGVATALIGGVALAPPAQAASTTPAATTTTKTVAALPGDNLPFASAVFRATHNSYSGNLDGGKGSIASQLDGGVRFIEFDIHDNGYATNHDYSIGHDAPGDLVDHSGGNPASNLLRDWLQTVSTWSAAHPTAAPLLVMLDLKDDLTDNTSYAAGNLAALNRELTDAFGSRLLLAKDVPAALGTIGSLRGRVLTLLSGDAGTRTEYKEDTGANPAVAINAHGQVVEVHDSGSGALWYWTGTYGADGRITWLRHGKYDTGVTPAVALNDNGQLVEVHKSQSADTLWYHAGQLGADGEITWSPSRQYDSGVTPTVSFAAGSSTAVHEIHRSQSNSQNWDWDGTLNATALTVTWNSATHGKTSDALYAKAVSTRGTMRVSVSTGADGAAPAQTLHYATDRVAADRIRYPQDAFDEYQDGDSAALAEGALFYAAPATDTGFITSARLAGHVVRGWDFDSAGYATNPLANYPATNYPNDAWYVSLVTQAGAVS
;
A
#
# COMPACT_ATOMS: atom_id res chain seq x y z
N VAL A 1 27.55 -12.16 47.05
CA VAL A 1 28.90 -11.61 46.97
C VAL A 1 29.48 -11.97 45.62
N ALA A 2 29.44 -11.09 44.68
CA ALA A 2 30.34 -11.05 43.54
C ALA A 2 30.21 -9.68 42.86
N VAL A 3 31.31 -9.05 42.68
CA VAL A 3 31.58 -7.67 42.33
C VAL A 3 31.40 -7.43 40.82
N ALA A 4 30.69 -6.34 40.50
CA ALA A 4 30.65 -5.78 39.14
C ALA A 4 31.93 -4.99 38.83
N ARG A 5 32.51 -5.17 37.65
CA ARG A 5 33.51 -4.26 37.09
C ARG A 5 32.96 -3.56 35.87
N SER A 6 32.78 -2.26 35.97
CA SER A 6 32.50 -1.35 34.87
C SER A 6 33.76 -1.04 34.08
N CYS A 7 33.71 -1.11 32.76
CA CYS A 7 34.75 -0.61 31.87
C CYS A 7 34.16 0.57 31.09
N GLY A 8 34.59 1.77 31.44
CA GLY A 8 34.20 3.00 30.75
C GLY A 8 35.18 3.31 29.61
N ILE A 9 34.68 3.52 28.43
CA ILE A 9 35.42 4.05 27.28
C ILE A 9 34.97 5.49 27.04
N ARG A 10 35.89 6.43 27.21
CA ARG A 10 35.70 7.85 26.91
C ARG A 10 36.10 8.12 25.47
N PHE A 11 35.15 8.64 24.66
CA PHE A 11 35.49 9.26 23.38
C PHE A 11 35.69 10.76 23.56
N ARG A 12 36.87 11.26 23.10
CA ARG A 12 37.19 12.69 23.00
C ARG A 12 36.63 13.25 21.71
N ALA A 13 35.83 14.31 21.80
CA ALA A 13 35.48 15.16 20.69
C ALA A 13 36.59 16.11 20.36
N ALA A 14 37.00 16.19 19.10
CA ALA A 14 37.87 17.22 18.56
C ALA A 14 37.02 18.21 17.74
N ALA A 15 36.95 19.45 18.20
CA ALA A 15 36.36 20.54 17.46
C ALA A 15 37.42 21.19 16.57
N MET A 16 37.17 21.28 15.26
CA MET A 16 37.95 22.16 14.36
C MET A 16 37.07 23.35 14.00
N ALA A 17 37.53 24.52 14.41
CA ALA A 17 37.02 25.81 13.95
C ALA A 17 37.74 26.20 12.67
N LEU A 18 37.01 26.56 11.60
CA LEU A 18 37.60 27.15 10.41
C LEU A 18 37.09 28.60 10.28
N GLY A 19 38.03 29.53 10.37
CA GLY A 19 37.80 30.97 10.28
C GLY A 19 37.58 31.41 8.83
N VAL A 20 36.65 32.33 8.64
CA VAL A 20 36.37 33.02 7.36
C VAL A 20 37.18 34.31 7.36
N ALA A 21 38.09 34.48 6.39
CA ALA A 21 38.74 35.74 6.08
C ALA A 21 38.14 36.35 4.82
N THR A 22 37.53 37.52 4.99
CA THR A 22 37.00 38.33 3.86
C THR A 22 38.12 39.26 3.39
N ALA A 23 38.48 39.14 2.11
CA ALA A 23 39.32 40.14 1.42
C ALA A 23 38.54 40.74 0.23
N LEU A 24 38.22 42.02 0.36
CA LEU A 24 37.76 42.84 -0.76
C LEU A 24 38.98 43.31 -1.61
N ILE A 25 39.02 42.95 -2.86
CA ILE A 25 39.90 43.63 -3.84
C ILE A 25 39.04 43.99 -5.05
N GLY A 26 38.94 45.29 -5.30
CA GLY A 26 38.36 45.84 -6.51
C GLY A 26 39.24 45.57 -7.75
N GLY A 27 38.65 45.07 -8.80
CA GLY A 27 39.29 44.77 -10.07
C GLY A 27 38.54 45.38 -11.26
N VAL A 28 39.23 46.18 -12.03
CA VAL A 28 38.81 46.89 -13.24
C VAL A 28 38.39 45.88 -14.33
N ALA A 29 37.25 46.12 -14.90
CA ALA A 29 36.72 45.31 -16.03
C ALA A 29 37.46 45.62 -17.30
N LEU A 30 38.20 44.66 -17.83
CA LEU A 30 38.68 44.63 -19.23
C LEU A 30 37.74 43.72 -20.05
N ALA A 31 37.20 44.24 -21.12
CA ALA A 31 36.35 43.49 -22.04
C ALA A 31 37.19 42.42 -22.78
N PRO A 32 36.70 41.17 -22.92
CA PRO A 32 37.37 40.15 -23.68
C PRO A 32 37.19 40.35 -25.21
N PRO A 33 38.15 39.93 -26.03
CA PRO A 33 38.06 40.02 -27.49
C PRO A 33 37.03 39.02 -28.02
N ALA A 34 36.32 39.41 -29.06
CA ALA A 34 35.35 38.61 -29.76
C ALA A 34 35.97 37.30 -30.28
N GLN A 35 35.55 36.17 -29.73
CA GLN A 35 35.85 34.84 -30.28
C GLN A 35 34.95 34.56 -31.46
N ALA A 36 35.58 34.23 -32.60
CA ALA A 36 34.87 33.74 -33.77
C ALA A 36 34.09 32.47 -33.44
N ALA A 37 32.79 32.47 -33.75
CA ALA A 37 31.93 31.32 -33.60
C ALA A 37 32.38 30.17 -34.50
N SER A 38 32.97 29.15 -33.90
CA SER A 38 33.20 27.86 -34.55
C SER A 38 31.84 27.15 -34.66
N THR A 39 31.30 27.08 -35.86
CA THR A 39 30.11 26.27 -36.16
C THR A 39 30.52 24.80 -36.20
N THR A 40 30.44 24.14 -35.05
CA THR A 40 30.47 22.69 -35.02
C THR A 40 29.13 22.18 -35.57
N PRO A 41 29.11 21.28 -36.58
CA PRO A 41 27.86 20.73 -37.07
C PRO A 41 27.16 20.01 -35.91
N ALA A 42 25.88 20.33 -35.68
CA ALA A 42 25.04 19.60 -34.74
C ALA A 42 25.04 18.12 -35.12
N ALA A 43 25.54 17.28 -34.24
CA ALA A 43 25.43 15.84 -34.41
C ALA A 43 23.93 15.50 -34.44
N THR A 44 23.45 15.13 -35.60
CA THR A 44 22.10 14.60 -35.79
C THR A 44 22.04 13.26 -35.03
N THR A 45 21.53 13.28 -33.83
CA THR A 45 21.23 12.06 -33.09
C THR A 45 20.09 11.38 -33.85
N THR A 46 20.42 10.48 -34.74
CA THR A 46 19.44 9.56 -35.34
C THR A 46 18.91 8.69 -34.22
N THR A 47 17.77 9.08 -33.65
CA THR A 47 16.99 8.20 -32.78
C THR A 47 16.62 7.00 -33.65
N LYS A 48 17.28 5.86 -33.41
CA LYS A 48 16.93 4.60 -34.03
C LYS A 48 15.53 4.28 -33.54
N THR A 49 14.53 4.52 -34.37
CA THR A 49 13.15 4.07 -34.11
C THR A 49 13.20 2.56 -34.07
N VAL A 50 13.12 1.98 -32.90
CA VAL A 50 12.96 0.54 -32.74
C VAL A 50 11.61 0.20 -33.38
N ALA A 51 11.60 -0.74 -34.33
CA ALA A 51 10.35 -1.17 -34.96
C ALA A 51 9.41 -1.70 -33.87
N ALA A 52 8.14 -1.27 -33.93
CA ALA A 52 7.13 -1.75 -32.99
C ALA A 52 6.95 -3.26 -33.12
N LEU A 53 6.90 -3.95 -31.98
CA LEU A 53 6.66 -5.39 -31.94
C LEU A 53 5.13 -5.65 -31.96
N PRO A 54 4.69 -6.84 -32.36
CA PRO A 54 3.28 -7.21 -32.31
C PRO A 54 2.65 -6.95 -30.95
N GLY A 55 1.49 -6.28 -30.93
CA GLY A 55 0.77 -5.96 -29.69
C GLY A 55 1.24 -4.70 -28.95
N ASP A 56 2.28 -4.00 -29.37
CA ASP A 56 2.83 -2.86 -28.63
C ASP A 56 1.81 -1.76 -28.31
N ASN A 57 0.86 -1.52 -29.21
CA ASN A 57 -0.16 -0.49 -29.04
C ASN A 57 -1.39 -0.99 -28.27
N LEU A 58 -1.44 -2.28 -27.92
CA LEU A 58 -2.56 -2.84 -27.18
C LEU A 58 -2.51 -2.35 -25.73
N PRO A 59 -3.62 -1.80 -25.17
CA PRO A 59 -3.69 -1.51 -23.74
C PRO A 59 -3.49 -2.79 -22.92
N PHE A 60 -2.69 -2.72 -21.85
CA PHE A 60 -2.41 -3.88 -21.02
C PHE A 60 -3.70 -4.55 -20.51
N ALA A 61 -4.67 -3.76 -20.04
CA ALA A 61 -5.95 -4.26 -19.55
C ALA A 61 -6.80 -4.99 -20.63
N SER A 62 -6.50 -4.78 -21.92
CA SER A 62 -7.19 -5.46 -23.02
C SER A 62 -6.48 -6.74 -23.48
N ALA A 63 -5.22 -6.90 -23.12
CA ALA A 63 -4.39 -8.02 -23.59
C ALA A 63 -4.79 -9.35 -22.94
N VAL A 64 -4.56 -10.42 -23.66
CA VAL A 64 -4.61 -11.80 -23.16
C VAL A 64 -3.19 -12.35 -23.13
N PHE A 65 -2.88 -13.13 -22.13
CA PHE A 65 -1.56 -13.75 -21.93
C PHE A 65 -1.72 -15.23 -21.61
N ARG A 66 -0.73 -16.03 -21.96
CA ARG A 66 -0.64 -17.40 -21.45
C ARG A 66 -0.32 -17.34 -19.96
N ALA A 67 -1.00 -18.16 -19.16
CA ALA A 67 -0.89 -18.16 -17.71
C ALA A 67 -0.89 -19.59 -17.18
N THR A 68 -0.16 -19.83 -16.10
CA THR A 68 -0.15 -21.12 -15.40
C THR A 68 -0.63 -20.94 -13.95
N HIS A 69 -1.42 -21.91 -13.48
CA HIS A 69 -1.87 -22.04 -12.10
C HIS A 69 -0.84 -22.87 -11.34
N ASN A 70 -0.48 -22.51 -10.10
CA ASN A 70 0.54 -23.19 -9.30
C ASN A 70 1.78 -23.54 -10.14
N SER A 71 2.42 -22.51 -10.71
CA SER A 71 3.46 -22.68 -11.73
C SER A 71 4.64 -23.55 -11.26
N TYR A 72 4.94 -23.50 -9.95
CA TYR A 72 6.00 -24.28 -9.28
C TYR A 72 5.73 -25.78 -9.26
N SER A 73 4.48 -26.20 -9.43
CA SER A 73 4.14 -27.62 -9.40
C SER A 73 4.57 -28.39 -10.67
N GLY A 74 4.96 -27.66 -11.73
CA GLY A 74 5.60 -28.25 -12.90
C GLY A 74 4.80 -29.38 -13.52
N ASN A 75 5.35 -30.61 -13.48
CA ASN A 75 4.71 -31.83 -13.97
C ASN A 75 4.08 -32.67 -12.86
N LEU A 76 4.15 -32.25 -11.61
CA LEU A 76 3.49 -32.97 -10.49
C LEU A 76 1.97 -32.74 -10.54
N ASP A 77 1.55 -31.58 -11.03
CA ASP A 77 0.15 -31.25 -11.27
C ASP A 77 -0.01 -30.64 -12.66
N GLY A 78 -0.57 -31.41 -13.58
CA GLY A 78 -0.67 -31.04 -15.00
C GLY A 78 0.62 -31.28 -15.79
N GLY A 79 0.85 -30.48 -16.83
CA GLY A 79 1.95 -30.63 -17.78
C GLY A 79 2.65 -29.30 -18.08
N LYS A 80 3.07 -28.58 -17.02
CA LYS A 80 3.62 -27.21 -17.15
C LYS A 80 5.11 -27.19 -17.51
N GLY A 81 5.87 -28.18 -17.04
CA GLY A 81 7.33 -28.17 -17.13
C GLY A 81 7.98 -27.23 -16.12
N SER A 82 9.28 -26.97 -16.28
CA SER A 82 10.00 -26.04 -15.42
C SER A 82 9.58 -24.58 -15.66
N ILE A 83 9.82 -23.70 -14.69
CA ILE A 83 9.56 -22.27 -14.81
C ILE A 83 10.18 -21.67 -16.08
N ALA A 84 11.44 -22.00 -16.35
CA ALA A 84 12.12 -21.52 -17.56
C ALA A 84 11.41 -22.00 -18.83
N SER A 85 11.01 -23.28 -18.89
CA SER A 85 10.31 -23.82 -20.07
C SER A 85 8.90 -23.22 -20.25
N GLN A 86 8.20 -22.88 -19.17
CA GLN A 86 6.93 -22.17 -19.22
C GLN A 86 7.11 -20.77 -19.85
N LEU A 87 8.12 -20.03 -19.39
CA LEU A 87 8.44 -18.69 -19.90
C LEU A 87 8.88 -18.72 -21.38
N ASP A 88 9.72 -19.68 -21.76
CA ASP A 88 10.12 -19.91 -23.15
C ASP A 88 8.93 -20.31 -24.04
N GLY A 89 7.98 -21.03 -23.48
CA GLY A 89 6.70 -21.36 -24.10
C GLY A 89 5.71 -20.19 -24.23
N GLY A 90 6.10 -18.98 -23.82
CA GLY A 90 5.28 -17.77 -23.94
C GLY A 90 4.34 -17.51 -22.75
N VAL A 91 4.47 -18.24 -21.65
CA VAL A 91 3.75 -17.92 -20.40
C VAL A 91 4.24 -16.56 -19.87
N ARG A 92 3.31 -15.71 -19.44
CA ARG A 92 3.57 -14.36 -18.91
C ARG A 92 2.91 -14.11 -17.56
N PHE A 93 2.41 -15.16 -16.95
CA PHE A 93 1.87 -15.16 -15.59
C PHE A 93 2.39 -16.43 -14.88
N ILE A 94 3.18 -16.21 -13.85
CA ILE A 94 3.76 -17.24 -12.98
C ILE A 94 3.22 -17.05 -11.57
N GLU A 95 2.83 -18.13 -10.94
CA GLU A 95 2.25 -18.17 -9.61
C GLU A 95 3.12 -18.99 -8.65
N PHE A 96 3.38 -18.43 -7.47
CA PHE A 96 4.01 -19.08 -6.34
C PHE A 96 3.16 -18.92 -5.09
N ASP A 97 2.80 -20.04 -4.47
CA ASP A 97 2.21 -20.04 -3.13
C ASP A 97 3.34 -19.93 -2.12
N ILE A 98 3.25 -19.00 -1.19
CA ILE A 98 4.33 -18.70 -0.25
C ILE A 98 3.89 -18.80 1.20
N HIS A 99 4.81 -19.33 2.02
CA HIS A 99 4.68 -19.51 3.45
C HIS A 99 5.81 -18.78 4.18
N ASP A 100 5.52 -18.20 5.35
CA ASP A 100 6.53 -17.60 6.23
C ASP A 100 7.17 -18.62 7.19
N ASN A 101 6.70 -19.87 7.16
CA ASN A 101 7.22 -20.95 8.00
C ASN A 101 8.74 -21.10 7.87
N GLY A 102 9.42 -20.91 8.98
CA GLY A 102 10.87 -21.02 9.03
C GLY A 102 11.63 -19.79 8.55
N TYR A 103 10.96 -18.68 8.25
CA TYR A 103 11.62 -17.45 7.77
C TYR A 103 12.70 -16.96 8.75
N ALA A 104 12.44 -16.98 10.06
CA ALA A 104 13.43 -16.55 11.07
C ALA A 104 14.74 -17.34 11.02
N THR A 105 14.73 -18.57 10.49
CA THR A 105 15.89 -19.44 10.35
C THR A 105 16.52 -19.35 8.95
N ASN A 106 15.68 -19.34 7.93
CA ASN A 106 16.10 -19.40 6.52
C ASN A 106 16.35 -18.01 5.93
N HIS A 107 15.79 -16.97 6.56
CA HIS A 107 15.74 -15.59 6.06
C HIS A 107 15.14 -15.51 4.66
N ASP A 108 14.11 -16.35 4.40
CA ASP A 108 13.44 -16.50 3.14
C ASP A 108 12.07 -17.15 3.32
N TYR A 109 11.13 -16.86 2.42
CA TYR A 109 9.85 -17.56 2.34
C TYR A 109 10.04 -18.94 1.70
N SER A 110 9.10 -19.83 1.99
CA SER A 110 9.08 -21.16 1.39
C SER A 110 7.89 -21.30 0.46
N ILE A 111 8.08 -21.88 -0.73
CA ILE A 111 6.99 -22.19 -1.64
C ILE A 111 6.38 -23.56 -1.36
N GLY A 112 5.10 -23.71 -1.67
CA GLY A 112 4.34 -24.96 -1.57
C GLY A 112 2.83 -24.71 -1.50
N HIS A 113 2.01 -25.70 -1.87
CA HIS A 113 0.55 -25.54 -1.93
C HIS A 113 -0.08 -25.41 -0.52
N ASP A 114 -0.16 -26.52 0.20
CA ASP A 114 -0.75 -26.55 1.55
C ASP A 114 0.29 -26.36 2.66
N ALA A 115 1.56 -26.59 2.35
CA ALA A 115 2.69 -26.46 3.26
C ALA A 115 4.00 -26.27 2.47
N PRO A 116 5.07 -25.75 3.10
CA PRO A 116 6.38 -25.66 2.47
C PRO A 116 6.82 -26.97 1.81
N GLY A 117 7.09 -26.92 0.50
CA GLY A 117 7.53 -28.05 -0.31
C GLY A 117 6.42 -28.92 -0.86
N ASP A 118 5.17 -28.69 -0.49
CA ASP A 118 4.05 -29.46 -1.06
C ASP A 118 3.85 -29.09 -2.54
N LEU A 119 3.68 -30.14 -3.39
CA LEU A 119 3.53 -30.02 -4.84
C LEU A 119 4.65 -29.24 -5.56
N VAL A 120 5.83 -29.12 -5.00
CA VAL A 120 6.95 -28.40 -5.63
C VAL A 120 7.74 -29.33 -6.54
N ASP A 121 7.74 -29.06 -7.85
CA ASP A 121 8.51 -29.84 -8.84
C ASP A 121 9.94 -29.31 -8.99
N HIS A 122 10.90 -30.01 -8.45
CA HIS A 122 12.34 -29.68 -8.54
C HIS A 122 13.00 -30.19 -9.82
N SER A 123 12.24 -30.76 -10.73
CA SER A 123 12.77 -31.33 -11.98
C SER A 123 12.96 -30.30 -13.09
N GLY A 124 13.55 -30.70 -14.20
CA GLY A 124 13.60 -29.91 -15.43
C GLY A 124 14.39 -28.59 -15.35
N GLY A 125 15.26 -28.46 -14.34
CA GLY A 125 16.04 -27.22 -14.12
C GLY A 125 15.40 -26.23 -13.17
N ASN A 126 14.31 -26.59 -12.51
CA ASN A 126 13.79 -25.85 -11.38
C ASN A 126 14.76 -25.87 -10.19
N PRO A 127 14.69 -24.89 -9.25
CA PRO A 127 15.52 -24.89 -8.06
C PRO A 127 15.37 -26.16 -7.22
N ALA A 128 16.47 -26.58 -6.58
CA ALA A 128 16.46 -27.74 -5.69
C ALA A 128 15.93 -27.43 -4.28
N SER A 129 15.78 -26.16 -3.94
CA SER A 129 15.23 -25.67 -2.68
C SER A 129 13.78 -25.22 -2.82
N ASN A 130 13.06 -25.13 -1.70
CA ASN A 130 11.74 -24.51 -1.65
C ASN A 130 11.81 -23.00 -1.36
N LEU A 131 13.01 -22.41 -1.28
CA LEU A 131 13.18 -21.02 -0.93
C LEU A 131 12.75 -20.10 -2.07
N LEU A 132 11.88 -19.16 -1.80
CA LEU A 132 11.29 -18.24 -2.78
C LEU A 132 12.38 -17.51 -3.60
N ARG A 133 13.46 -17.08 -2.96
CA ARG A 133 14.57 -16.38 -3.62
C ARG A 133 15.15 -17.15 -4.80
N ASP A 134 15.31 -18.44 -4.68
CA ASP A 134 15.88 -19.28 -5.75
C ASP A 134 14.93 -19.34 -6.96
N TRP A 135 13.62 -19.38 -6.69
CA TRP A 135 12.59 -19.40 -7.73
C TRP A 135 12.44 -18.04 -8.40
N LEU A 136 12.46 -16.94 -7.60
CA LEU A 136 12.50 -15.59 -8.15
C LEU A 136 13.77 -15.35 -8.97
N GLN A 137 14.92 -15.91 -8.56
CA GLN A 137 16.16 -15.82 -9.33
C GLN A 137 16.05 -16.49 -10.69
N THR A 138 15.33 -17.61 -10.79
CA THR A 138 15.06 -18.27 -12.09
C THR A 138 14.27 -17.36 -13.02
N VAL A 139 13.18 -16.77 -12.50
CA VAL A 139 12.35 -15.80 -13.25
C VAL A 139 13.15 -14.55 -13.63
N SER A 140 13.94 -14.02 -12.68
CA SER A 140 14.77 -12.84 -12.88
C SER A 140 15.83 -13.04 -13.95
N THR A 141 16.47 -14.21 -13.95
CA THR A 141 17.48 -14.57 -14.96
C THR A 141 16.86 -14.62 -16.35
N TRP A 142 15.70 -15.27 -16.47
CA TRP A 142 14.97 -15.33 -17.72
C TRP A 142 14.56 -13.92 -18.20
N SER A 143 13.96 -13.12 -17.32
CA SER A 143 13.51 -11.76 -17.63
C SER A 143 14.66 -10.86 -18.09
N ALA A 144 15.83 -10.96 -17.46
CA ALA A 144 17.01 -10.21 -17.85
C ALA A 144 17.52 -10.56 -19.26
N ALA A 145 17.40 -11.84 -19.64
CA ALA A 145 17.78 -12.33 -20.96
C ALA A 145 16.75 -11.93 -22.06
N HIS A 146 15.53 -11.57 -21.68
CA HIS A 146 14.43 -11.28 -22.62
C HIS A 146 13.84 -9.87 -22.44
N PRO A 147 14.65 -8.80 -22.63
CA PRO A 147 14.25 -7.41 -22.33
C PRO A 147 13.13 -6.87 -23.24
N THR A 148 12.80 -7.58 -24.34
CA THR A 148 11.71 -7.22 -25.26
C THR A 148 10.48 -8.10 -25.11
N ALA A 149 10.50 -9.07 -24.21
CA ALA A 149 9.31 -9.88 -23.93
C ALA A 149 8.15 -9.01 -23.44
N ALA A 150 6.93 -9.46 -23.66
CA ALA A 150 5.76 -8.86 -23.05
C ALA A 150 5.90 -8.84 -21.51
N PRO A 151 5.27 -7.89 -20.81
CA PRO A 151 5.41 -7.78 -19.37
C PRO A 151 5.06 -9.09 -18.66
N LEU A 152 5.88 -9.43 -17.68
CA LEU A 152 5.74 -10.65 -16.88
C LEU A 152 5.04 -10.30 -15.56
N LEU A 153 4.02 -11.06 -15.21
CA LEU A 153 3.37 -11.01 -13.91
C LEU A 153 3.82 -12.19 -13.06
N VAL A 154 4.33 -11.90 -11.88
CA VAL A 154 4.65 -12.89 -10.84
C VAL A 154 3.65 -12.72 -9.71
N MET A 155 2.78 -13.68 -9.54
CA MET A 155 1.81 -13.70 -8.45
C MET A 155 2.37 -14.48 -7.28
N LEU A 156 2.16 -13.96 -6.08
CA LEU A 156 2.45 -14.57 -4.81
C LEU A 156 1.14 -14.81 -4.09
N ASP A 157 0.74 -16.07 -3.96
CA ASP A 157 -0.41 -16.47 -3.17
C ASP A 157 0.02 -16.65 -1.72
N LEU A 158 -0.39 -15.70 -0.88
CA LEU A 158 0.00 -15.63 0.53
C LEU A 158 -0.79 -16.65 1.32
N LYS A 159 -0.10 -17.63 1.89
CA LYS A 159 -0.72 -18.65 2.75
C LYS A 159 -0.78 -18.22 4.22
N ASP A 160 -0.02 -17.19 4.59
CA ASP A 160 0.09 -16.67 5.96
C ASP A 160 -0.17 -15.16 6.00
N ASP A 161 -0.65 -14.66 7.15
CA ASP A 161 -0.82 -13.23 7.40
C ASP A 161 0.54 -12.59 7.75
N LEU A 162 1.16 -11.94 6.78
CA LEU A 162 2.45 -11.29 6.98
C LEU A 162 2.37 -10.00 7.81
N THR A 163 1.18 -9.51 8.14
CA THR A 163 1.00 -8.34 9.03
C THR A 163 1.15 -8.69 10.49
N ASP A 164 0.99 -9.97 10.87
CA ASP A 164 1.21 -10.45 12.23
C ASP A 164 2.68 -10.39 12.64
N ASN A 165 3.60 -10.37 11.69
CA ASN A 165 5.04 -10.27 11.93
C ASN A 165 5.46 -8.80 12.07
N THR A 166 5.78 -8.37 13.29
CA THR A 166 6.21 -6.99 13.56
C THR A 166 7.68 -6.73 13.19
N SER A 167 8.45 -7.77 12.88
CA SER A 167 9.88 -7.71 12.61
C SER A 167 10.21 -8.20 11.21
N TYR A 168 11.06 -7.46 10.51
CA TYR A 168 11.65 -7.89 9.24
C TYR A 168 12.27 -9.30 9.31
N ALA A 169 12.93 -9.62 10.42
CA ALA A 169 13.58 -10.92 10.64
C ALA A 169 12.57 -12.08 10.80
N ALA A 170 11.30 -11.82 11.01
CA ALA A 170 10.24 -12.81 11.10
C ALA A 170 9.51 -13.05 9.77
N GLY A 171 9.83 -12.30 8.72
CA GLY A 171 9.20 -12.47 7.40
C GLY A 171 7.91 -11.67 7.23
N ASN A 172 7.96 -10.37 7.46
CA ASN A 172 6.81 -9.48 7.24
C ASN A 172 6.73 -8.99 5.78
N LEU A 173 5.68 -8.24 5.46
CA LEU A 173 5.48 -7.66 4.13
C LEU A 173 6.66 -6.79 3.66
N ALA A 174 7.34 -6.08 4.55
CA ALA A 174 8.53 -5.29 4.21
C ALA A 174 9.70 -6.19 3.77
N ALA A 175 9.85 -7.36 4.38
CA ALA A 175 10.83 -8.36 3.97
C ALA A 175 10.53 -8.89 2.56
N LEU A 176 9.25 -9.21 2.28
CA LEU A 176 8.81 -9.66 0.96
C LEU A 176 9.05 -8.59 -0.11
N ASN A 177 8.67 -7.34 0.14
CA ASN A 177 8.91 -6.23 -0.79
C ASN A 177 10.39 -6.06 -1.12
N ARG A 178 11.27 -6.21 -0.13
CA ARG A 178 12.71 -6.15 -0.36
C ARG A 178 13.19 -7.30 -1.23
N GLU A 179 12.73 -8.51 -0.98
CA GLU A 179 13.11 -9.68 -1.76
C GLU A 179 12.72 -9.55 -3.24
N LEU A 180 11.51 -9.03 -3.51
CA LEU A 180 11.06 -8.71 -4.87
C LEU A 180 11.93 -7.64 -5.53
N THR A 181 12.30 -6.61 -4.78
CA THR A 181 13.19 -5.54 -5.27
C THR A 181 14.59 -6.06 -5.56
N ASP A 182 15.13 -6.90 -4.68
CA ASP A 182 16.46 -7.50 -4.85
C ASP A 182 16.47 -8.45 -6.06
N ALA A 183 15.39 -9.20 -6.30
CA ALA A 183 15.29 -10.13 -7.43
C ALA A 183 15.21 -9.41 -8.78
N PHE A 184 14.39 -8.37 -8.90
CA PHE A 184 14.06 -7.78 -10.21
C PHE A 184 14.69 -6.41 -10.46
N GLY A 185 15.12 -5.70 -9.43
CA GLY A 185 15.76 -4.38 -9.53
C GLY A 185 14.92 -3.38 -10.34
N SER A 186 15.54 -2.69 -11.28
CA SER A 186 14.88 -1.69 -12.11
C SER A 186 13.82 -2.25 -13.08
N ARG A 187 13.75 -3.56 -13.27
CA ARG A 187 12.69 -4.19 -14.08
C ARG A 187 11.36 -4.28 -13.32
N LEU A 188 11.39 -4.27 -11.99
CA LEU A 188 10.18 -4.27 -11.17
C LEU A 188 9.37 -2.99 -11.39
N LEU A 189 8.11 -3.14 -11.72
CA LEU A 189 7.16 -2.05 -11.77
C LEU A 189 6.43 -1.99 -10.44
N LEU A 190 6.74 -0.98 -9.65
CA LEU A 190 6.15 -0.82 -8.33
C LEU A 190 4.70 -0.33 -8.45
N ALA A 191 3.78 -0.95 -7.71
CA ALA A 191 2.36 -0.59 -7.74
C ALA A 191 2.14 0.88 -7.37
N LYS A 192 2.89 1.40 -6.39
CA LYS A 192 2.84 2.80 -5.95
C LYS A 192 3.22 3.81 -7.04
N ASP A 193 4.01 3.41 -8.05
CA ASP A 193 4.48 4.29 -9.12
C ASP A 193 3.59 4.24 -10.36
N VAL A 194 2.60 3.34 -10.39
CA VAL A 194 1.72 3.18 -11.55
C VAL A 194 0.60 4.22 -11.49
N PRO A 195 0.41 5.00 -12.57
CA PRO A 195 -0.79 5.82 -12.71
C PRO A 195 -2.05 4.94 -12.77
N ALA A 196 -3.20 5.57 -12.83
CA ALA A 196 -4.51 4.94 -12.84
C ALA A 196 -4.70 3.76 -13.81
N ALA A 197 -3.91 3.66 -14.85
CA ALA A 197 -3.94 2.57 -15.82
C ALA A 197 -2.51 2.13 -16.19
N LEU A 198 -2.35 0.84 -16.46
CA LEU A 198 -1.07 0.18 -16.79
C LEU A 198 -0.61 0.49 -18.20
N GLY A 199 -0.88 1.47 -18.90
CA GLY A 199 -0.35 1.80 -20.22
C GLY A 199 -0.54 0.70 -21.28
N THR A 200 0.33 0.70 -22.28
CA THR A 200 0.33 -0.28 -23.37
C THR A 200 1.38 -1.37 -23.18
N ILE A 201 1.23 -2.48 -23.88
CA ILE A 201 2.21 -3.59 -23.87
C ILE A 201 3.61 -3.07 -24.24
N GLY A 202 3.73 -2.23 -25.26
CA GLY A 202 5.02 -1.68 -25.69
C GLY A 202 5.73 -0.85 -24.60
N SER A 203 4.95 -0.11 -23.80
CA SER A 203 5.51 0.68 -22.69
C SER A 203 5.95 -0.18 -21.49
N LEU A 204 5.52 -1.44 -21.44
CA LEU A 204 5.76 -2.36 -20.33
C LEU A 204 6.69 -3.52 -20.70
N ARG A 205 7.20 -3.62 -21.94
CA ARG A 205 8.09 -4.71 -22.32
C ARG A 205 9.32 -4.77 -21.42
N GLY A 206 9.71 -5.98 -21.06
CA GLY A 206 10.83 -6.25 -20.17
C GLY A 206 10.59 -5.88 -18.71
N ARG A 207 9.39 -5.38 -18.37
CA ARG A 207 9.00 -5.10 -16.98
C ARG A 207 8.44 -6.35 -16.31
N VAL A 208 8.62 -6.40 -15.01
CA VAL A 208 8.04 -7.41 -14.12
C VAL A 208 7.06 -6.71 -13.19
N LEU A 209 5.85 -7.23 -13.10
CA LEU A 209 4.84 -6.83 -12.14
C LEU A 209 4.72 -7.96 -11.10
N THR A 210 4.57 -7.59 -9.84
CA THR A 210 4.27 -8.55 -8.77
C THR A 210 2.87 -8.32 -8.24
N LEU A 211 2.15 -9.41 -7.97
CA LEU A 211 0.76 -9.41 -7.56
C LEU A 211 0.62 -10.24 -6.29
N LEU A 212 -0.02 -9.71 -5.27
CA LEU A 212 -0.36 -10.43 -4.05
C LEU A 212 -1.79 -10.96 -4.16
N SER A 213 -1.95 -12.23 -3.80
CA SER A 213 -3.21 -12.95 -3.67
C SER A 213 -3.25 -13.66 -2.32
N GLY A 214 -4.25 -14.50 -2.05
CA GLY A 214 -4.33 -15.30 -0.82
C GLY A 214 -4.73 -14.49 0.39
N ASP A 215 -3.92 -14.47 1.45
CA ASP A 215 -4.31 -13.87 2.72
C ASP A 215 -4.86 -12.44 2.59
N ALA A 216 -6.12 -12.27 2.99
CA ALA A 216 -6.82 -11.00 2.87
C ALA A 216 -6.27 -9.95 3.85
N GLY A 217 -5.81 -10.36 5.02
CA GLY A 217 -5.22 -9.47 6.02
C GLY A 217 -4.02 -8.73 5.46
N THR A 218 -3.06 -9.47 4.92
CA THR A 218 -1.83 -8.89 4.33
C THR A 218 -2.14 -7.95 3.16
N ARG A 219 -3.14 -8.25 2.33
CA ARG A 219 -3.47 -7.46 1.13
C ARG A 219 -4.28 -6.21 1.44
N THR A 220 -5.06 -6.24 2.50
CA THR A 220 -6.02 -5.17 2.83
C THR A 220 -5.59 -4.36 4.03
N GLU A 221 -4.69 -4.88 4.88
CA GLU A 221 -4.56 -4.43 6.23
C GLU A 221 -3.10 -4.24 6.65
N TYR A 222 -2.78 -3.02 7.06
CA TYR A 222 -1.65 -2.77 7.95
C TYR A 222 -2.20 -2.73 9.36
N LYS A 223 -2.00 -3.80 10.13
CA LYS A 223 -2.38 -3.84 11.53
C LYS A 223 -1.43 -2.94 12.31
N GLU A 224 -1.94 -1.78 12.71
CA GLU A 224 -1.18 -0.84 13.52
C GLU A 224 -1.26 -1.21 15.00
N ASP A 225 -2.48 -1.43 15.50
CA ASP A 225 -2.72 -1.73 16.90
C ASP A 225 -4.04 -2.47 17.07
N THR A 226 -4.39 -2.80 18.32
CA THR A 226 -5.64 -3.45 18.70
C THR A 226 -6.47 -2.50 19.54
N GLY A 227 -7.71 -2.23 19.11
CA GLY A 227 -8.59 -1.33 19.81
C GLY A 227 -9.96 -1.22 19.16
N ALA A 228 -10.68 -0.16 19.46
CA ALA A 228 -11.99 0.15 18.90
C ALA A 228 -12.10 1.62 18.47
N ASN A 229 -13.01 1.89 17.52
CA ASN A 229 -13.36 3.23 17.07
C ASN A 229 -12.17 4.11 16.67
N PRO A 230 -11.25 3.65 15.81
CA PRO A 230 -10.11 4.45 15.40
C PRO A 230 -10.54 5.68 14.61
N ALA A 231 -9.74 6.73 14.72
CA ALA A 231 -9.83 7.94 13.89
C ALA A 231 -8.44 8.46 13.58
N VAL A 232 -8.23 8.98 12.37
CA VAL A 232 -6.93 9.45 11.94
C VAL A 232 -7.04 10.81 11.24
N ALA A 233 -6.05 11.66 11.47
CA ALA A 233 -5.89 12.93 10.78
C ALA A 233 -4.47 13.05 10.22
N ILE A 234 -4.37 13.64 9.03
CA ILE A 234 -3.10 13.85 8.33
C ILE A 234 -3.10 15.27 7.78
N ASN A 235 -2.06 16.04 8.10
CA ASN A 235 -1.92 17.39 7.62
C ASN A 235 -1.11 17.51 6.32
N ALA A 236 -1.03 18.72 5.75
CA ALA A 236 -0.33 18.95 4.49
C ALA A 236 1.19 18.63 4.55
N HIS A 237 1.78 18.61 5.74
CA HIS A 237 3.19 18.24 5.95
C HIS A 237 3.40 16.73 6.09
N GLY A 238 2.34 15.94 6.04
CA GLY A 238 2.39 14.49 6.18
C GLY A 238 2.51 14.03 7.64
N GLN A 239 2.30 14.91 8.63
CA GLN A 239 2.18 14.49 10.02
C GLN A 239 0.87 13.74 10.21
N VAL A 240 0.92 12.61 10.89
CA VAL A 240 -0.20 11.70 11.12
C VAL A 240 -0.47 11.62 12.61
N VAL A 241 -1.74 11.71 13.00
CA VAL A 241 -2.23 11.39 14.34
C VAL A 241 -3.38 10.41 14.19
N GLU A 242 -3.27 9.28 14.84
CA GLU A 242 -4.33 8.29 15.01
C GLU A 242 -4.73 8.24 16.48
N VAL A 243 -6.02 8.10 16.75
CA VAL A 243 -6.58 7.89 18.10
C VAL A 243 -7.57 6.75 18.09
N HIS A 244 -7.58 5.94 19.16
CA HIS A 244 -8.53 4.85 19.33
C HIS A 244 -8.86 4.63 20.80
N ASP A 245 -9.93 3.89 21.07
CA ASP A 245 -10.17 3.36 22.42
C ASP A 245 -9.78 1.87 22.51
N SER A 246 -9.42 1.43 23.70
CA SER A 246 -8.97 0.05 23.96
C SER A 246 -10.10 -1.00 23.95
N GLY A 247 -11.34 -0.61 23.63
CA GLY A 247 -12.52 -1.45 23.86
C GLY A 247 -12.92 -1.59 25.34
N SER A 248 -12.08 -1.13 26.26
CA SER A 248 -12.32 -1.12 27.73
C SER A 248 -12.28 0.27 28.35
N GLY A 249 -12.30 1.32 27.50
CA GLY A 249 -12.44 2.71 27.92
C GLY A 249 -11.12 3.45 28.19
N ALA A 250 -9.97 2.95 27.78
CA ALA A 250 -8.73 3.71 27.72
C ALA A 250 -8.56 4.31 26.33
N LEU A 251 -8.16 5.57 26.24
CA LEU A 251 -7.87 6.26 24.99
C LEU A 251 -6.37 6.26 24.70
N TRP A 252 -6.01 5.86 23.49
CA TRP A 252 -4.65 5.71 23.02
C TRP A 252 -4.42 6.52 21.75
N TYR A 253 -3.18 6.87 21.46
CA TYR A 253 -2.80 7.53 20.22
C TYR A 253 -1.55 6.91 19.61
N TRP A 254 -1.44 7.04 18.30
CA TRP A 254 -0.22 6.92 17.53
C TRP A 254 0.07 8.20 16.79
N THR A 255 1.33 8.53 16.65
CA THR A 255 1.80 9.61 15.78
C THR A 255 2.80 9.10 14.79
N GLY A 256 2.85 9.69 13.60
CA GLY A 256 3.74 9.26 12.55
C GLY A 256 3.95 10.31 11.48
N THR A 257 4.73 9.91 10.48
CA THR A 257 4.99 10.73 9.30
C THR A 257 4.65 9.93 8.04
N TYR A 258 3.82 10.48 7.19
CA TYR A 258 3.49 9.93 5.89
C TYR A 258 4.56 10.32 4.86
N GLY A 259 5.28 9.35 4.36
CA GLY A 259 6.38 9.49 3.40
C GLY A 259 5.89 9.73 1.97
N ALA A 260 6.83 10.12 1.11
CA ALA A 260 6.59 10.25 -0.32
C ALA A 260 6.37 8.88 -1.00
N ASP A 261 6.83 7.81 -0.39
CA ASP A 261 6.64 6.42 -0.78
C ASP A 261 5.23 5.89 -0.44
N GLY A 262 4.39 6.71 0.19
CA GLY A 262 3.04 6.32 0.57
C GLY A 262 2.95 5.53 1.87
N ARG A 263 4.01 5.45 2.64
CA ARG A 263 4.06 4.73 3.93
C ARG A 263 4.01 5.68 5.11
N ILE A 264 3.46 5.21 6.22
CA ILE A 264 3.54 5.90 7.50
C ILE A 264 4.72 5.31 8.29
N THR A 265 5.63 6.19 8.71
CA THR A 265 6.65 5.85 9.71
C THR A 265 6.11 6.27 11.06
N TRP A 266 5.78 5.32 11.90
CA TRP A 266 5.28 5.56 13.24
C TRP A 266 6.40 6.01 14.18
N LEU A 267 6.10 7.00 15.04
CA LEU A 267 7.08 7.67 15.92
C LEU A 267 6.78 7.44 17.38
N ARG A 268 5.52 7.64 17.80
CA ARG A 268 5.12 7.57 19.20
C ARG A 268 3.77 6.90 19.35
N HIS A 269 3.59 6.28 20.51
CA HIS A 269 2.37 5.63 20.94
C HIS A 269 2.18 5.86 22.45
N GLY A 270 0.97 6.10 22.90
CA GLY A 270 0.72 6.30 24.32
C GLY A 270 -0.75 6.40 24.68
N LYS A 271 -1.03 6.08 25.95
CA LYS A 271 -2.33 6.36 26.54
C LYS A 271 -2.40 7.85 26.92
N TYR A 272 -3.54 8.51 26.60
CA TYR A 272 -3.70 9.93 26.93
C TYR A 272 -4.90 10.24 27.83
N ASP A 273 -5.97 9.44 27.81
CA ASP A 273 -7.14 9.63 28.67
C ASP A 273 -7.96 8.34 28.82
N THR A 274 -9.20 8.51 29.27
CA THR A 274 -10.25 7.50 29.35
C THR A 274 -11.52 7.97 28.67
N GLY A 275 -12.12 7.14 27.84
CA GLY A 275 -13.30 7.45 27.04
C GLY A 275 -13.54 6.38 26.00
N VAL A 276 -14.48 6.65 25.10
CA VAL A 276 -14.82 5.79 23.96
C VAL A 276 -15.15 6.64 22.72
N THR A 277 -15.10 6.05 21.55
CA THR A 277 -15.43 6.69 20.27
C THR A 277 -14.68 8.01 20.02
N PRO A 278 -13.33 8.03 20.15
CA PRO A 278 -12.57 9.25 19.91
C PRO A 278 -12.62 9.65 18.43
N ALA A 279 -12.39 10.94 18.16
CA ALA A 279 -12.15 11.50 16.85
C ALA A 279 -11.14 12.65 16.96
N VAL A 280 -10.31 12.84 15.92
CA VAL A 280 -9.23 13.82 15.94
C VAL A 280 -9.20 14.64 14.66
N ALA A 281 -8.89 15.93 14.79
CA ALA A 281 -8.55 16.84 13.71
C ALA A 281 -7.14 17.40 13.94
N LEU A 282 -6.36 17.54 12.86
CA LEU A 282 -4.98 18.03 12.88
C LEU A 282 -4.83 19.14 11.83
N ASN A 283 -4.30 20.30 12.22
CA ASN A 283 -4.00 21.39 11.31
C ASN A 283 -2.53 21.37 10.84
N ASP A 284 -2.20 22.24 9.88
CA ASP A 284 -0.85 22.30 9.30
C ASP A 284 0.22 22.88 10.25
N ASN A 285 -0.18 23.45 11.37
CA ASN A 285 0.73 23.91 12.43
C ASN A 285 1.05 22.79 13.46
N GLY A 286 0.53 21.59 13.25
CA GLY A 286 0.68 20.46 14.17
C GLY A 286 -0.21 20.59 15.42
N GLN A 287 -1.20 21.47 15.41
CA GLN A 287 -2.17 21.58 16.48
C GLN A 287 -3.34 20.65 16.20
N LEU A 288 -3.86 20.06 17.26
CA LEU A 288 -4.95 19.10 17.12
C LEU A 288 -6.07 19.40 18.13
N VAL A 289 -7.27 18.95 17.76
CA VAL A 289 -8.43 18.86 18.64
C VAL A 289 -8.92 17.43 18.58
N GLU A 290 -9.03 16.82 19.73
CA GLU A 290 -9.61 15.49 19.91
C GLU A 290 -10.92 15.61 20.66
N VAL A 291 -11.93 14.85 20.27
CA VAL A 291 -13.23 14.75 20.93
C VAL A 291 -13.57 13.31 21.20
N HIS A 292 -14.17 13.02 22.37
CA HIS A 292 -14.58 11.67 22.74
C HIS A 292 -15.82 11.67 23.62
N LYS A 293 -16.47 10.51 23.73
CA LYS A 293 -17.54 10.26 24.68
C LYS A 293 -16.97 9.67 25.97
N SER A 294 -17.51 10.07 27.12
CA SER A 294 -17.21 9.38 28.38
C SER A 294 -17.54 7.88 28.30
N GLN A 295 -16.71 7.05 28.89
CA GLN A 295 -16.97 5.61 28.98
C GLN A 295 -18.19 5.26 29.86
N SER A 296 -18.58 6.14 30.80
CA SER A 296 -19.60 5.88 31.82
C SER A 296 -20.87 6.70 31.67
N ALA A 297 -20.90 7.70 30.78
CA ALA A 297 -22.02 8.61 30.57
C ALA A 297 -22.08 9.08 29.13
N ASP A 298 -23.23 9.60 28.69
CA ASP A 298 -23.41 10.21 27.38
C ASP A 298 -22.98 11.70 27.41
N THR A 299 -21.82 11.98 27.96
CA THR A 299 -21.18 13.30 27.97
C THR A 299 -20.00 13.33 27.02
N LEU A 300 -19.83 14.45 26.33
CA LEU A 300 -18.80 14.69 25.34
C LEU A 300 -17.68 15.56 25.93
N TRP A 301 -16.45 15.13 25.68
CA TRP A 301 -15.23 15.74 26.18
C TRP A 301 -14.28 16.04 25.06
N TYR A 302 -13.34 16.96 25.27
CA TYR A 302 -12.31 17.27 24.29
C TYR A 302 -10.94 17.48 24.93
N HIS A 303 -9.91 17.25 24.15
CA HIS A 303 -8.55 17.75 24.34
C HIS A 303 -8.17 18.66 23.17
N ALA A 304 -7.35 19.67 23.46
CA ALA A 304 -6.52 20.28 22.44
C ALA A 304 -5.08 19.85 22.65
N GLY A 305 -4.28 19.80 21.62
CA GLY A 305 -2.90 19.35 21.72
C GLY A 305 -1.97 20.01 20.72
N GLN A 306 -0.68 19.87 20.99
CA GLN A 306 0.38 20.27 20.07
C GLN A 306 1.28 19.06 19.81
N LEU A 307 1.40 18.67 18.54
CA LEU A 307 2.30 17.61 18.08
C LEU A 307 3.73 18.15 18.02
N GLY A 308 4.63 17.50 18.74
CA GLY A 308 6.06 17.77 18.72
C GLY A 308 6.77 17.15 17.52
N ALA A 309 7.97 17.63 17.23
CA ALA A 309 8.79 17.11 16.12
C ALA A 309 9.25 15.65 16.35
N ASP A 310 9.28 15.21 17.60
CA ASP A 310 9.60 13.83 17.99
C ASP A 310 8.37 12.90 18.01
N GLY A 311 7.20 13.42 17.63
CA GLY A 311 5.93 12.70 17.62
C GLY A 311 5.19 12.70 18.96
N GLU A 312 5.74 13.29 20.02
CA GLU A 312 5.03 13.42 21.29
C GLU A 312 3.94 14.49 21.20
N ILE A 313 2.76 14.22 21.77
CA ILE A 313 1.68 15.20 21.86
C ILE A 313 1.64 15.81 23.26
N THR A 314 1.75 17.13 23.32
CA THR A 314 1.43 17.89 24.52
C THR A 314 -0.06 18.11 24.59
N TRP A 315 -0.75 17.34 25.44
CA TRP A 315 -2.20 17.39 25.60
C TRP A 315 -2.60 18.47 26.63
N SER A 316 -3.72 19.16 26.36
CA SER A 316 -4.44 19.93 27.39
C SER A 316 -5.15 18.99 28.36
N PRO A 317 -5.55 19.46 29.55
CA PRO A 317 -6.52 18.73 30.37
C PRO A 317 -7.84 18.51 29.62
N SER A 318 -8.46 17.34 29.85
CA SER A 318 -9.78 17.00 29.33
C SER A 318 -10.86 17.97 29.84
N ARG A 319 -11.79 18.35 28.96
CA ARG A 319 -12.88 19.28 29.28
C ARG A 319 -14.19 18.83 28.67
N GLN A 320 -15.22 18.76 29.50
CA GLN A 320 -16.57 18.49 29.03
C GLN A 320 -17.10 19.71 28.25
N TYR A 321 -17.79 19.47 27.12
CA TYR A 321 -18.39 20.54 26.33
C TYR A 321 -19.87 20.29 26.02
N ASP A 322 -20.35 19.02 25.98
CA ASP A 322 -21.74 18.70 25.66
C ASP A 322 -22.16 17.32 26.19
N SER A 323 -23.32 16.86 25.74
CA SER A 323 -23.87 15.53 25.94
C SER A 323 -24.34 14.93 24.60
N GLY A 324 -23.92 13.72 24.30
CA GLY A 324 -24.21 13.05 23.04
C GLY A 324 -23.42 11.76 22.88
N VAL A 325 -23.43 11.24 21.65
CA VAL A 325 -22.70 10.02 21.28
C VAL A 325 -22.04 10.21 19.92
N THR A 326 -21.01 9.41 19.62
CA THR A 326 -20.29 9.41 18.34
C THR A 326 -19.85 10.80 17.88
N PRO A 327 -19.07 11.55 18.69
CA PRO A 327 -18.58 12.86 18.29
C PRO A 327 -17.57 12.73 17.14
N THR A 328 -17.54 13.74 16.28
CA THR A 328 -16.60 13.88 15.19
C THR A 328 -16.17 15.33 15.06
N VAL A 329 -14.94 15.59 14.62
CA VAL A 329 -14.37 16.94 14.60
C VAL A 329 -13.55 17.18 13.32
N SER A 330 -13.54 18.42 12.84
CA SER A 330 -12.72 18.87 11.71
C SER A 330 -12.29 20.31 11.90
N PHE A 331 -11.16 20.71 11.31
CA PHE A 331 -10.86 22.11 11.07
C PHE A 331 -11.63 22.60 9.84
N ALA A 332 -12.14 23.82 9.89
CA ALA A 332 -12.73 24.44 8.72
C ALA A 332 -11.68 24.63 7.62
N ALA A 333 -12.09 24.44 6.38
CA ALA A 333 -11.20 24.54 5.22
C ALA A 333 -10.47 25.89 5.19
N GLY A 334 -9.14 25.86 5.10
CA GLY A 334 -8.27 27.04 5.08
C GLY A 334 -8.11 27.73 6.43
N SER A 335 -8.60 27.18 7.52
CA SER A 335 -8.45 27.73 8.87
C SER A 335 -7.55 26.82 9.73
N SER A 336 -6.66 27.44 10.49
CA SER A 336 -5.88 26.76 11.53
C SER A 336 -6.50 26.83 12.92
N THR A 337 -7.59 27.56 13.09
CA THR A 337 -8.21 27.79 14.41
C THR A 337 -9.70 27.53 14.46
N ALA A 338 -10.42 27.68 13.35
CA ALA A 338 -11.85 27.39 13.32
C ALA A 338 -12.08 25.88 13.32
N VAL A 339 -12.82 25.39 14.29
CA VAL A 339 -13.13 23.97 14.51
C VAL A 339 -14.64 23.80 14.38
N HIS A 340 -15.05 22.73 13.73
CA HIS A 340 -16.44 22.32 13.66
C HIS A 340 -16.57 20.88 14.18
N GLU A 341 -17.52 20.66 15.06
CA GLU A 341 -17.80 19.37 15.68
C GLU A 341 -19.22 18.95 15.32
N ILE A 342 -19.43 17.67 15.02
CA ILE A 342 -20.75 17.07 14.81
C ILE A 342 -20.85 15.79 15.63
N HIS A 343 -21.91 15.67 16.41
CA HIS A 343 -22.22 14.47 17.18
C HIS A 343 -23.68 14.06 17.02
N ARG A 344 -24.00 12.84 17.44
CA ARG A 344 -25.38 12.34 17.48
C ARG A 344 -25.98 12.53 18.88
N SER A 345 -27.25 12.89 18.93
CA SER A 345 -28.03 12.87 20.16
C SER A 345 -28.02 11.49 20.81
N GLN A 346 -27.86 11.44 22.12
CA GLN A 346 -27.96 10.21 22.92
C GLN A 346 -29.36 9.59 22.95
N SER A 347 -30.39 10.36 22.57
CA SER A 347 -31.80 9.92 22.69
C SER A 347 -32.45 9.59 21.34
N ASN A 348 -31.85 9.98 20.22
CA ASN A 348 -32.41 9.75 18.88
C ASN A 348 -31.32 9.85 17.81
N SER A 349 -31.70 9.75 16.54
CA SER A 349 -30.77 9.80 15.40
C SER A 349 -30.44 11.22 14.92
N GLN A 350 -30.90 12.29 15.62
CA GLN A 350 -30.63 13.67 15.25
C GLN A 350 -29.18 14.02 15.50
N ASN A 351 -28.53 14.63 14.51
CA ASN A 351 -27.20 15.22 14.66
C ASN A 351 -27.29 16.64 15.20
N TRP A 352 -26.29 17.01 15.96
CA TRP A 352 -26.07 18.34 16.52
C TRP A 352 -24.67 18.79 16.16
N ASP A 353 -24.45 20.11 16.12
CA ASP A 353 -23.16 20.68 15.78
C ASP A 353 -22.72 21.81 16.72
N TRP A 354 -21.41 22.03 16.74
CA TRP A 354 -20.74 23.12 17.38
C TRP A 354 -19.71 23.78 16.46
N ASP A 355 -19.71 25.10 16.42
CA ASP A 355 -18.55 25.86 15.98
C ASP A 355 -17.66 26.18 17.16
N GLY A 356 -16.37 26.08 16.97
CA GLY A 356 -15.36 26.35 17.98
C GLY A 356 -14.18 27.15 17.44
N THR A 357 -13.45 27.78 18.35
CA THR A 357 -12.19 28.44 18.02
C THR A 357 -11.08 27.92 18.91
N LEU A 358 -10.07 27.33 18.31
CA LEU A 358 -8.86 26.86 19.00
C LEU A 358 -7.98 28.04 19.39
N ASN A 359 -7.67 28.14 20.67
CA ASN A 359 -6.58 28.98 21.17
C ASN A 359 -5.29 28.13 21.19
N ALA A 360 -4.43 28.38 20.23
CA ALA A 360 -3.21 27.61 20.01
C ALA A 360 -2.20 27.71 21.17
N THR A 361 -2.16 28.85 21.89
CA THR A 361 -1.24 29.05 23.00
C THR A 361 -1.72 28.40 24.29
N ALA A 362 -3.03 28.53 24.58
CA ALA A 362 -3.63 27.97 25.78
C ALA A 362 -4.04 26.52 25.62
N LEU A 363 -4.02 25.97 24.41
CA LEU A 363 -4.53 24.66 24.02
C LEU A 363 -5.95 24.43 24.54
N THR A 364 -6.86 25.33 24.14
CA THR A 364 -8.27 25.27 24.52
C THR A 364 -9.16 25.61 23.33
N VAL A 365 -10.35 25.01 23.27
CA VAL A 365 -11.39 25.40 22.31
C VAL A 365 -12.45 26.24 23.02
N THR A 366 -12.79 27.38 22.43
CA THR A 366 -13.97 28.17 22.83
C THR A 366 -15.12 27.76 21.92
N TRP A 367 -16.07 27.03 22.47
CA TRP A 367 -17.29 26.62 21.76
C TRP A 367 -18.32 27.74 21.72
N ASN A 368 -18.91 27.97 20.56
CA ASN A 368 -19.88 29.07 20.35
C ASN A 368 -21.31 28.58 20.57
N SER A 369 -21.85 28.86 21.74
CA SER A 369 -23.23 28.46 22.08
C SER A 369 -24.32 29.11 21.21
N ALA A 370 -24.00 30.19 20.46
CA ALA A 370 -24.95 30.82 19.57
C ALA A 370 -25.19 30.07 18.27
N THR A 371 -24.22 29.18 17.86
CA THR A 371 -24.32 28.35 16.67
C THR A 371 -24.64 26.89 17.00
N HIS A 372 -24.61 26.51 18.27
CA HIS A 372 -24.96 25.15 18.69
C HIS A 372 -26.41 24.83 18.34
N GLY A 373 -26.63 23.75 17.58
CA GLY A 373 -27.96 23.41 17.13
C GLY A 373 -28.11 22.05 16.46
N LYS A 374 -29.31 21.78 16.01
CA LYS A 374 -29.60 20.61 15.19
C LYS A 374 -29.10 20.83 13.78
N THR A 375 -28.40 19.87 13.25
CA THR A 375 -27.92 19.90 11.88
C THR A 375 -28.42 18.69 11.07
N SER A 376 -28.51 18.87 9.75
CA SER A 376 -28.70 17.78 8.79
C SER A 376 -27.38 17.22 8.27
N ASP A 377 -26.25 17.82 8.65
CA ASP A 377 -24.95 17.43 8.20
C ASP A 377 -24.58 16.03 8.75
N ALA A 378 -23.89 15.28 7.94
CA ALA A 378 -23.40 13.96 8.31
C ALA A 378 -22.22 14.10 9.28
N LEU A 379 -22.05 13.08 10.14
CA LEU A 379 -20.83 12.95 10.92
C LEU A 379 -19.62 12.95 9.99
N TYR A 380 -18.53 13.58 10.41
CA TYR A 380 -17.29 13.56 9.66
C TYR A 380 -16.76 12.14 9.53
N ALA A 381 -16.10 11.87 8.40
CA ALA A 381 -15.33 10.64 8.25
C ALA A 381 -14.22 10.61 9.31
N LYS A 382 -14.03 9.46 9.95
CA LYS A 382 -12.96 9.27 10.95
C LYS A 382 -11.55 9.17 10.36
N ALA A 383 -11.43 9.34 9.06
CA ALA A 383 -10.17 9.46 8.36
C ALA A 383 -10.19 10.74 7.54
N VAL A 384 -9.33 11.69 7.88
CA VAL A 384 -9.26 13.00 7.24
C VAL A 384 -7.85 13.27 6.77
N SER A 385 -7.69 13.61 5.48
CA SER A 385 -6.43 14.05 4.93
C SER A 385 -6.57 15.45 4.35
N THR A 386 -5.67 16.36 4.71
CA THR A 386 -5.50 17.66 4.07
C THR A 386 -4.54 17.60 2.89
N ARG A 387 -3.92 16.46 2.63
CA ARG A 387 -2.89 16.27 1.60
C ARG A 387 -3.44 16.02 0.19
N GLY A 388 -4.74 16.10 -0.02
CA GLY A 388 -5.42 16.10 -1.32
C GLY A 388 -5.32 14.81 -2.16
N THR A 389 -4.26 14.03 -2.02
CA THR A 389 -3.98 12.83 -2.83
C THR A 389 -3.94 11.56 -1.99
N MET A 390 -4.21 11.64 -0.71
CA MET A 390 -4.18 10.49 0.18
C MET A 390 -5.55 10.28 0.81
N ARG A 391 -6.03 9.06 0.70
CA ARG A 391 -7.19 8.58 1.41
C ARG A 391 -6.74 7.62 2.50
N VAL A 392 -7.16 7.87 3.72
CA VAL A 392 -6.97 6.94 4.84
C VAL A 392 -8.32 6.35 5.16
N SER A 393 -8.44 5.04 5.12
CA SER A 393 -9.62 4.33 5.59
C SER A 393 -9.26 3.54 6.84
N VAL A 394 -10.19 3.48 7.75
CA VAL A 394 -10.03 2.75 9.01
C VAL A 394 -11.12 1.70 9.07
N SER A 395 -10.75 0.43 9.11
CA SER A 395 -11.70 -0.66 9.29
C SER A 395 -11.64 -1.18 10.71
N THR A 396 -12.80 -1.49 11.27
CA THR A 396 -12.92 -2.23 12.52
C THR A 396 -13.23 -3.68 12.16
N GLY A 397 -12.50 -4.64 12.76
CA GLY A 397 -12.76 -6.06 12.55
C GLY A 397 -14.21 -6.43 12.87
N ALA A 398 -14.78 -7.34 12.11
CA ALA A 398 -16.14 -7.79 12.26
C ALA A 398 -16.29 -8.69 13.49
N ASP A 399 -17.41 -8.52 14.17
CA ASP A 399 -18.08 -9.49 15.04
C ASP A 399 -17.41 -9.92 16.36
N GLY A 400 -17.61 -9.12 17.41
CA GLY A 400 -17.66 -9.63 18.80
C GLY A 400 -16.35 -10.10 19.44
N ALA A 401 -15.27 -10.21 18.68
CA ALA A 401 -13.91 -10.23 19.20
C ALA A 401 -13.43 -8.78 19.35
N ALA A 402 -12.50 -8.52 20.27
CA ALA A 402 -11.85 -7.19 20.33
C ALA A 402 -11.44 -6.80 18.91
N PRO A 403 -11.97 -5.70 18.36
CA PRO A 403 -11.80 -5.41 16.95
C PRO A 403 -10.33 -5.18 16.65
N ALA A 404 -9.75 -6.02 15.81
CA ALA A 404 -8.49 -5.72 15.19
C ALA A 404 -8.68 -4.45 14.36
N GLN A 405 -7.87 -3.43 14.59
CA GLN A 405 -7.92 -2.20 13.82
C GLN A 405 -6.91 -2.26 12.73
N THR A 406 -7.38 -1.98 11.57
CA THR A 406 -6.56 -1.83 10.39
C THR A 406 -6.62 -0.41 9.91
N LEU A 407 -5.47 0.21 9.86
CA LEU A 407 -5.29 1.49 9.22
C LEU A 407 -4.88 1.23 7.78
N HIS A 408 -5.82 1.46 6.86
CA HIS A 408 -5.52 1.45 5.45
C HIS A 408 -5.14 2.86 5.03
N TYR A 409 -4.01 3.03 4.41
CA TYR A 409 -3.67 4.26 3.74
C TYR A 409 -3.36 3.96 2.27
N ALA A 410 -3.94 4.76 1.40
CA ALA A 410 -3.80 4.64 -0.02
C ALA A 410 -3.59 6.00 -0.65
N THR A 411 -2.80 6.07 -1.70
CA THR A 411 -2.73 7.28 -2.53
C THR A 411 -3.92 7.30 -3.46
N ASP A 412 -4.78 8.31 -3.31
CA ASP A 412 -5.84 8.61 -4.27
C ASP A 412 -5.20 9.26 -5.50
N ARG A 413 -5.17 8.56 -6.62
CA ARG A 413 -4.71 9.14 -7.89
C ARG A 413 -5.92 9.65 -8.64
N VAL A 414 -6.04 10.97 -8.66
CA VAL A 414 -7.16 11.77 -9.16
C VAL A 414 -7.69 11.37 -10.55
N ALA A 415 -6.87 10.74 -11.38
CA ALA A 415 -7.27 10.37 -12.75
C ALA A 415 -8.07 9.08 -12.88
N ALA A 416 -8.32 8.32 -11.81
CA ALA A 416 -8.95 7.02 -11.91
C ALA A 416 -9.87 6.61 -10.76
N ASP A 417 -10.14 7.46 -9.78
CA ASP A 417 -10.91 7.10 -8.58
C ASP A 417 -10.45 5.80 -7.88
N ARG A 418 -9.16 5.45 -8.03
CA ARG A 418 -8.61 4.21 -7.50
C ARG A 418 -7.71 4.49 -6.30
N ILE A 419 -8.05 3.88 -5.20
CA ILE A 419 -7.23 3.80 -4.00
C ILE A 419 -6.08 2.82 -4.30
N ARG A 420 -4.85 3.19 -3.91
CA ARG A 420 -3.70 2.31 -4.01
C ARG A 420 -3.04 2.19 -2.66
N TYR A 421 -2.76 0.96 -2.29
CA TYR A 421 -1.98 0.67 -1.10
C TYR A 421 -0.51 1.04 -1.35
N PRO A 422 0.22 1.50 -0.34
CA PRO A 422 1.64 1.89 -0.46
C PRO A 422 2.55 0.67 -0.46
N GLN A 423 2.19 -0.37 -1.19
CA GLN A 423 3.02 -1.57 -1.36
C GLN A 423 3.73 -1.54 -2.71
N ASP A 424 4.80 -2.33 -2.79
CA ASP A 424 5.56 -2.45 -4.02
C ASP A 424 4.87 -3.38 -5.02
N ALA A 425 4.15 -4.39 -4.53
CA ALA A 425 3.31 -5.28 -5.33
C ALA A 425 1.88 -4.72 -5.53
N PHE A 426 1.20 -5.19 -6.56
CA PHE A 426 -0.23 -4.98 -6.76
C PHE A 426 -1.03 -5.95 -5.89
N ASP A 427 -2.25 -5.57 -5.52
CA ASP A 427 -3.20 -6.46 -4.85
C ASP A 427 -4.23 -6.98 -5.86
N GLU A 428 -4.57 -8.26 -5.74
CA GLU A 428 -5.64 -8.91 -6.48
C GLU A 428 -6.94 -8.86 -5.65
N TYR A 429 -8.02 -8.42 -6.24
CA TYR A 429 -9.35 -8.61 -5.66
C TYR A 429 -9.89 -9.97 -6.09
N GLN A 430 -10.20 -10.82 -5.14
CA GLN A 430 -10.90 -12.08 -5.38
C GLN A 430 -12.40 -11.91 -5.07
N ASP A 431 -13.26 -12.61 -5.79
CA ASP A 431 -14.70 -12.60 -5.50
C ASP A 431 -14.94 -13.05 -4.06
N GLY A 432 -15.59 -12.19 -3.28
CA GLY A 432 -15.81 -12.40 -1.84
C GLY A 432 -14.89 -11.61 -0.91
N ASP A 433 -13.86 -10.96 -1.44
CA ASP A 433 -13.02 -10.04 -0.67
C ASP A 433 -13.78 -8.76 -0.25
N SER A 434 -13.16 -7.95 0.61
CA SER A 434 -13.76 -6.70 1.08
C SER A 434 -14.01 -5.70 -0.07
N ALA A 435 -15.09 -4.93 0.02
CA ALA A 435 -15.41 -3.87 -0.95
C ALA A 435 -14.29 -2.82 -1.05
N ALA A 436 -13.54 -2.57 0.03
CA ALA A 436 -12.42 -1.64 0.03
C ALA A 436 -11.29 -2.11 -0.90
N LEU A 437 -11.01 -3.41 -0.94
CA LEU A 437 -10.04 -3.99 -1.87
C LEU A 437 -10.53 -3.89 -3.31
N ALA A 438 -11.81 -4.21 -3.57
CA ALA A 438 -12.41 -4.09 -4.89
C ALA A 438 -12.31 -2.67 -5.45
N GLU A 439 -12.57 -1.66 -4.62
CA GLU A 439 -12.50 -0.24 -5.01
C GLU A 439 -11.10 0.17 -5.46
N GLY A 440 -10.04 -0.41 -4.83
CA GLY A 440 -8.63 -0.08 -5.10
C GLY A 440 -7.95 -0.94 -6.16
N ALA A 441 -8.38 -2.17 -6.37
CA ALA A 441 -7.66 -3.15 -7.16
C ALA A 441 -7.74 -2.89 -8.68
N LEU A 442 -6.60 -3.07 -9.36
CA LEU A 442 -6.55 -3.16 -10.83
C LEU A 442 -6.78 -4.59 -11.32
N PHE A 443 -6.39 -5.55 -10.51
CA PHE A 443 -6.41 -6.97 -10.79
C PHE A 443 -7.57 -7.62 -10.05
N TYR A 444 -8.33 -8.43 -10.77
CA TYR A 444 -9.48 -9.18 -10.26
C TYR A 444 -9.28 -10.66 -10.54
N ALA A 445 -9.79 -11.52 -9.69
CA ALA A 445 -9.68 -12.95 -9.89
C ALA A 445 -10.93 -13.70 -9.42
N ALA A 446 -11.16 -14.84 -10.06
CA ALA A 446 -12.15 -15.82 -9.66
C ALA A 446 -11.77 -17.21 -10.18
N PRO A 447 -12.35 -18.29 -9.62
CA PRO A 447 -12.26 -19.60 -10.27
C PRO A 447 -12.73 -19.49 -11.73
N ALA A 448 -12.08 -20.20 -12.64
CA ALA A 448 -12.46 -20.17 -14.07
C ALA A 448 -13.91 -20.59 -14.30
N THR A 449 -14.51 -21.34 -13.38
CA THR A 449 -15.93 -21.71 -13.39
C THR A 449 -16.87 -20.53 -13.20
N ASP A 450 -16.41 -19.42 -12.57
CA ASP A 450 -17.23 -18.20 -12.42
C ASP A 450 -17.10 -17.30 -13.65
N THR A 451 -17.60 -17.78 -14.75
CA THR A 451 -17.59 -17.07 -16.04
C THR A 451 -18.37 -15.75 -16.01
N GLY A 452 -19.36 -15.64 -15.11
CA GLY A 452 -20.16 -14.43 -14.93
C GLY A 452 -19.35 -13.28 -14.32
N PHE A 453 -18.67 -13.56 -13.23
CA PHE A 453 -17.77 -12.59 -12.59
C PHE A 453 -16.64 -12.17 -13.53
N ILE A 454 -15.94 -13.15 -14.15
CA ILE A 454 -14.84 -12.90 -15.09
C ILE A 454 -15.28 -11.97 -16.22
N THR A 455 -16.45 -12.27 -16.84
CA THR A 455 -16.98 -11.45 -17.94
C THR A 455 -17.30 -10.04 -17.46
N SER A 456 -17.95 -9.89 -16.31
CA SER A 456 -18.35 -8.59 -15.77
C SER A 456 -17.14 -7.73 -15.44
N ALA A 457 -16.13 -8.30 -14.76
CA ALA A 457 -14.90 -7.62 -14.41
C ALA A 457 -14.09 -7.19 -15.65
N ARG A 458 -14.02 -8.05 -16.68
CA ARG A 458 -13.38 -7.74 -17.98
C ARG A 458 -14.07 -6.57 -18.69
N LEU A 459 -15.40 -6.56 -18.72
CA LEU A 459 -16.18 -5.49 -19.34
C LEU A 459 -16.08 -4.17 -18.55
N ALA A 460 -15.87 -4.25 -17.24
CA ALA A 460 -15.59 -3.08 -16.40
C ALA A 460 -14.16 -2.52 -16.58
N GLY A 461 -13.29 -3.21 -17.34
CA GLY A 461 -11.93 -2.76 -17.65
C GLY A 461 -10.86 -3.20 -16.66
N HIS A 462 -11.18 -4.14 -15.78
CA HIS A 462 -10.18 -4.74 -14.88
C HIS A 462 -9.30 -5.75 -15.62
N VAL A 463 -8.12 -5.99 -15.08
CA VAL A 463 -7.25 -7.09 -15.50
C VAL A 463 -7.66 -8.33 -14.71
N VAL A 464 -8.10 -9.38 -15.41
CA VAL A 464 -8.76 -10.51 -14.75
C VAL A 464 -7.98 -11.81 -14.93
N ARG A 465 -7.78 -12.51 -13.80
CA ARG A 465 -7.30 -13.90 -13.75
C ARG A 465 -8.48 -14.85 -13.56
N GLY A 466 -8.46 -15.97 -14.27
CA GLY A 466 -9.30 -17.14 -13.96
C GLY A 466 -8.39 -18.30 -13.60
N TRP A 467 -8.40 -18.78 -12.35
CA TRP A 467 -7.60 -19.94 -11.95
C TRP A 467 -8.34 -21.25 -12.18
N ASP A 468 -7.63 -22.39 -12.21
CA ASP A 468 -8.14 -23.69 -12.62
C ASP A 468 -8.81 -23.65 -14.02
N PHE A 469 -8.19 -22.89 -14.92
CA PHE A 469 -8.71 -22.79 -16.30
C PHE A 469 -8.33 -24.04 -17.11
N ASP A 470 -8.84 -25.18 -16.69
CA ASP A 470 -8.44 -26.50 -17.18
C ASP A 470 -9.42 -27.10 -18.20
N SER A 471 -10.30 -26.28 -18.74
CA SER A 471 -11.28 -26.67 -19.77
C SER A 471 -11.58 -25.53 -20.71
N ALA A 472 -11.71 -25.84 -22.00
CA ALA A 472 -12.21 -24.90 -23.02
C ALA A 472 -13.64 -24.41 -22.70
N GLY A 473 -14.40 -25.17 -21.91
CA GLY A 473 -15.76 -24.80 -21.48
C GLY A 473 -15.83 -23.58 -20.58
N TYR A 474 -14.70 -23.15 -20.00
CA TYR A 474 -14.60 -21.93 -19.16
C TYR A 474 -14.27 -20.66 -19.94
N ALA A 475 -14.17 -20.78 -21.29
CA ALA A 475 -13.88 -19.61 -22.14
C ALA A 475 -14.99 -18.57 -22.05
N THR A 476 -14.62 -17.34 -21.71
CA THR A 476 -15.50 -16.16 -21.64
C THR A 476 -15.32 -15.28 -22.88
N ASN A 477 -16.23 -14.34 -23.10
CA ASN A 477 -16.08 -13.32 -24.13
C ASN A 477 -16.39 -11.93 -23.55
N PRO A 478 -15.37 -11.06 -23.32
CA PRO A 478 -13.94 -11.29 -23.59
C PRO A 478 -13.34 -12.37 -22.69
N LEU A 479 -12.29 -13.05 -23.17
CA LEU A 479 -11.54 -14.03 -22.38
C LEU A 479 -10.84 -13.34 -21.21
N ALA A 480 -10.66 -14.05 -20.08
CA ALA A 480 -9.81 -13.58 -18.99
C ALA A 480 -8.43 -13.13 -19.52
N ASN A 481 -7.83 -12.09 -18.94
CA ASN A 481 -6.48 -11.68 -19.32
C ASN A 481 -5.46 -12.80 -19.07
N TYR A 482 -5.65 -13.50 -17.96
CA TYR A 482 -4.82 -14.59 -17.50
C TYR A 482 -5.68 -15.83 -17.23
N PRO A 483 -6.00 -16.62 -18.26
CA PRO A 483 -6.66 -17.91 -18.07
C PRO A 483 -5.62 -18.93 -17.54
N ALA A 484 -5.42 -18.93 -16.21
CA ALA A 484 -4.37 -19.68 -15.55
C ALA A 484 -4.71 -21.17 -15.45
N THR A 485 -3.94 -22.01 -16.14
CA THR A 485 -4.19 -23.44 -16.33
C THR A 485 -3.05 -24.32 -15.83
N ASN A 486 -3.37 -25.56 -15.47
CA ASN A 486 -2.41 -26.63 -15.23
C ASN A 486 -1.91 -27.31 -16.53
N TYR A 487 -2.54 -27.00 -17.70
CA TYR A 487 -2.28 -27.64 -18.99
C TYR A 487 -1.91 -26.62 -20.10
N PRO A 488 -0.84 -25.79 -19.90
CA PRO A 488 -0.53 -24.70 -20.83
C PRO A 488 -0.07 -25.17 -22.21
N ASN A 489 0.31 -26.44 -22.36
CA ASN A 489 0.80 -27.02 -23.60
C ASN A 489 -0.26 -27.83 -24.37
N ASP A 490 -1.45 -27.97 -23.80
CA ASP A 490 -2.55 -28.67 -24.47
C ASP A 490 -3.05 -27.88 -25.68
N ALA A 491 -3.33 -28.63 -26.77
CA ALA A 491 -3.71 -28.04 -28.05
C ALA A 491 -4.96 -27.15 -27.95
N TRP A 492 -5.92 -27.50 -27.10
CA TRP A 492 -7.13 -26.71 -26.90
C TRP A 492 -6.80 -25.34 -26.26
N TYR A 493 -5.93 -25.32 -25.25
CA TYR A 493 -5.53 -24.09 -24.56
C TYR A 493 -4.71 -23.19 -25.50
N VAL A 494 -3.70 -23.76 -26.16
CA VAL A 494 -2.86 -23.02 -27.12
C VAL A 494 -3.73 -22.41 -28.22
N SER A 495 -4.69 -23.18 -28.77
CA SER A 495 -5.60 -22.69 -29.78
C SER A 495 -6.46 -21.53 -29.27
N LEU A 496 -7.03 -21.67 -28.07
CA LEU A 496 -7.91 -20.67 -27.46
C LEU A 496 -7.18 -19.33 -27.24
N VAL A 497 -6.02 -19.35 -26.59
CA VAL A 497 -5.26 -18.11 -26.29
C VAL A 497 -4.70 -17.48 -27.56
N THR A 498 -4.31 -18.28 -28.56
CA THR A 498 -3.86 -17.78 -29.86
C THR A 498 -5.00 -17.07 -30.60
N GLN A 499 -6.20 -17.64 -30.62
CA GLN A 499 -7.39 -17.00 -31.22
C GLN A 499 -7.77 -15.71 -30.50
N ALA A 500 -7.56 -15.63 -29.20
CA ALA A 500 -7.72 -14.41 -28.41
C ALA A 500 -6.59 -13.37 -28.61
N GLY A 501 -5.59 -13.66 -29.43
CA GLY A 501 -4.47 -12.76 -29.72
C GLY A 501 -3.49 -12.61 -28.55
N ALA A 502 -3.20 -13.68 -27.85
CA ALA A 502 -2.30 -13.68 -26.72
C ALA A 502 -0.93 -13.06 -27.08
N VAL A 503 -0.44 -12.19 -26.18
CA VAL A 503 0.84 -11.50 -26.33
C VAL A 503 1.94 -12.25 -25.57
N SER A 504 3.13 -12.34 -26.15
CA SER A 504 4.28 -13.07 -25.58
C SER A 504 5.58 -12.23 -25.57
#